data_bb1af62fef79b9ef681e0510c5e74b56
#
_entry.id   bb1af62fef79b9ef681e0510c5e74b56
#
_cell.length_a   1.000
_cell.length_b   1.000
_cell.length_c   1.000
_cell.angle_alpha   90.00
_cell.angle_beta   90.00
_cell.angle_gamma   90.00
#
_symmetry.space_group_name_H-M   'P 1'
#
loop_
_entity.id
_entity.type
_entity.pdbx_description
1 polymer ?
#
loop_
_entity_poly.entity_id
_entity_poly.type
_entity_poly.pdbx_seq_one_letter_code
_entity_poly.pdbx_strand_id
1 'polypeptide(L)'
;MVGAAVGVLVAIIVVVALLPSSGFLKNIIQENPQAPGGLRAASTEIKPIVVTINKISVLSFSNKESIIDTKFDVSNPNDVTVILEAITYDLYENGVLVGHGQIGERLEGALESSNYYTLVEHYTNQMDGKVTIQNTGNNPELWSALQKSDTKWSIVGQAFYNTNTVLSGQPGSIGFNSTQ
;
A
#
# COMPACT_ATOMS: atom_id res chain seq x y z
N MET A 1 -46.37 -28.11 -28.74
CA MET A 1 -45.17 -28.01 -27.91
C MET A 1 -45.01 -26.66 -27.16
N VAL A 2 -45.78 -25.63 -27.46
CA VAL A 2 -45.66 -24.30 -26.81
C VAL A 2 -46.26 -24.30 -25.39
N GLY A 3 -47.29 -25.10 -25.10
CA GLY A 3 -47.96 -25.12 -23.81
C GLY A 3 -47.12 -25.67 -22.64
N ALA A 4 -46.18 -26.61 -22.91
CA ALA A 4 -45.34 -27.17 -21.88
C ALA A 4 -44.27 -26.17 -21.40
N ALA A 5 -43.70 -25.34 -22.29
CA ALA A 5 -42.73 -24.33 -21.97
C ALA A 5 -43.30 -23.19 -21.09
N VAL A 6 -44.55 -22.79 -21.36
CA VAL A 6 -45.26 -21.76 -20.57
C VAL A 6 -45.56 -22.25 -19.17
N GLY A 7 -45.97 -23.54 -19.02
CA GLY A 7 -46.23 -24.13 -17.71
C GLY A 7 -45.00 -24.19 -16.79
N VAL A 8 -43.80 -24.51 -17.34
CA VAL A 8 -42.58 -24.56 -16.59
C VAL A 8 -42.16 -23.14 -16.13
N LEU A 9 -42.33 -22.14 -16.99
CA LEU A 9 -41.96 -20.75 -16.67
C LEU A 9 -42.85 -20.15 -15.58
N VAL A 10 -44.16 -20.44 -15.60
CA VAL A 10 -45.10 -20.04 -14.54
C VAL A 10 -44.77 -20.73 -13.22
N ALA A 11 -44.41 -22.03 -13.25
CA ALA A 11 -44.01 -22.75 -12.04
C ALA A 11 -42.76 -22.18 -11.40
N ILE A 12 -41.74 -21.77 -12.19
CA ILE A 12 -40.51 -21.13 -11.68
C ILE A 12 -40.84 -19.77 -11.05
N ILE A 13 -41.71 -18.95 -11.66
CA ILE A 13 -42.09 -17.64 -11.10
C ILE A 13 -42.83 -17.80 -9.77
N VAL A 14 -43.70 -18.79 -9.64
CA VAL A 14 -44.44 -19.06 -8.39
C VAL A 14 -43.49 -19.52 -7.28
N VAL A 15 -42.50 -20.37 -7.60
CA VAL A 15 -41.51 -20.82 -6.62
C VAL A 15 -40.64 -19.64 -6.13
N VAL A 16 -40.20 -18.77 -7.04
CA VAL A 16 -39.39 -17.59 -6.68
C VAL A 16 -40.21 -16.57 -5.87
N ALA A 17 -41.51 -16.40 -6.17
CA ALA A 17 -42.37 -15.48 -5.42
C ALA A 17 -42.73 -15.99 -4.01
N LEU A 18 -42.71 -17.29 -3.75
CA LEU A 18 -43.06 -17.89 -2.45
C LEU A 18 -41.83 -18.00 -1.51
N LEU A 19 -40.63 -18.02 -2.05
CA LEU A 19 -39.40 -18.12 -1.24
C LEU A 19 -39.20 -16.96 -0.23
N PRO A 20 -39.48 -15.67 -0.54
CA PRO A 20 -39.34 -14.59 0.42
C PRO A 20 -40.35 -14.63 1.57
N SER A 21 -41.53 -15.25 1.37
CA SER A 21 -42.60 -15.28 2.39
C SER A 21 -42.48 -16.45 3.34
N SER A 22 -41.70 -17.47 3.03
CA SER A 22 -41.59 -18.69 3.83
C SER A 22 -40.70 -18.57 5.08
N GLY A 23 -40.03 -17.45 5.31
CA GLY A 23 -39.09 -17.29 6.43
C GLY A 23 -37.84 -18.15 6.30
N PHE A 24 -37.74 -19.02 5.29
CA PHE A 24 -36.65 -19.95 5.09
C PHE A 24 -35.31 -19.23 4.88
N LEU A 25 -35.32 -18.12 4.13
CA LEU A 25 -34.11 -17.30 3.92
C LEU A 25 -33.71 -16.48 5.16
N LYS A 26 -34.66 -16.11 6.03
CA LYS A 26 -34.36 -15.43 7.29
C LYS A 26 -33.59 -16.32 8.25
N ASN A 27 -33.85 -17.63 8.26
CA ASN A 27 -33.12 -18.58 9.11
C ASN A 27 -31.73 -18.93 8.59
N ILE A 28 -31.45 -18.70 7.28
CA ILE A 28 -30.12 -18.89 6.71
C ILE A 28 -29.23 -17.66 6.93
N ILE A 29 -29.84 -16.47 7.01
CA ILE A 29 -29.12 -15.19 7.17
C ILE A 29 -29.05 -14.74 8.63
N GLN A 30 -29.93 -15.26 9.52
CA GLN A 30 -29.76 -15.05 10.94
C GLN A 30 -28.59 -15.90 11.43
N GLU A 31 -27.42 -15.29 11.53
CA GLU A 31 -26.36 -15.82 12.37
C GLU A 31 -26.94 -16.07 13.77
N ASN A 32 -27.01 -17.34 14.13
CA ASN A 32 -27.45 -17.74 15.46
C ASN A 32 -26.36 -17.29 16.47
N PRO A 33 -26.62 -16.29 17.31
CA PRO A 33 -25.59 -15.77 18.24
C PRO A 33 -25.24 -16.76 19.36
N GLN A 34 -25.76 -17.99 19.30
CA GLN A 34 -25.58 -19.01 20.36
C GLN A 34 -25.05 -20.34 19.85
N ALA A 35 -24.42 -20.42 18.66
CA ALA A 35 -23.65 -21.59 18.30
C ALA A 35 -22.41 -21.68 19.20
N PRO A 36 -22.27 -22.65 20.10
CA PRO A 36 -21.05 -22.83 20.88
C PRO A 36 -19.98 -23.36 19.92
N GLY A 37 -19.00 -22.51 19.58
CA GLY A 37 -17.86 -22.89 18.75
C GLY A 37 -17.72 -22.14 17.41
N GLY A 38 -18.55 -21.15 17.13
CA GLY A 38 -18.27 -20.21 16.04
C GLY A 38 -16.96 -19.47 16.37
N LEU A 39 -15.89 -19.80 15.65
CA LEU A 39 -14.72 -18.93 15.60
C LEU A 39 -15.21 -17.57 15.08
N ARG A 40 -15.50 -16.64 15.98
CA ARG A 40 -15.51 -15.24 15.64
C ARG A 40 -14.10 -14.98 15.12
N ALA A 41 -13.95 -14.91 13.83
CA ALA A 41 -12.84 -14.19 13.28
C ALA A 41 -12.96 -12.78 13.88
N ALA A 42 -12.21 -12.51 14.92
CA ALA A 42 -12.03 -11.16 15.39
C ALA A 42 -11.58 -10.40 14.16
N SER A 43 -12.37 -9.45 13.69
CA SER A 43 -11.93 -8.51 12.67
C SER A 43 -10.78 -7.74 13.33
N THR A 44 -9.57 -8.24 13.13
CA THR A 44 -8.37 -7.56 13.62
C THR A 44 -8.32 -6.26 12.84
N GLU A 45 -8.63 -5.17 13.48
CA GLU A 45 -8.52 -3.84 12.91
C GLU A 45 -7.06 -3.64 12.50
N ILE A 46 -6.82 -3.56 11.20
CA ILE A 46 -5.47 -3.38 10.66
C ILE A 46 -5.08 -1.92 10.81
N LYS A 47 -4.06 -1.68 11.60
CA LYS A 47 -3.46 -0.35 11.77
C LYS A 47 -2.61 -0.03 10.55
N PRO A 48 -2.53 1.24 10.12
CA PRO A 48 -1.58 1.66 9.10
C PRO A 48 -0.15 1.30 9.49
N ILE A 49 0.67 0.95 8.49
CA ILE A 49 2.11 0.84 8.69
C ILE A 49 2.70 2.21 9.04
N VAL A 50 3.86 2.24 9.67
CA VAL A 50 4.56 3.49 10.03
C VAL A 50 5.80 3.61 9.17
N VAL A 51 5.93 4.72 8.46
CA VAL A 51 7.11 5.04 7.63
C VAL A 51 7.80 6.26 8.22
N THR A 52 9.07 6.11 8.57
CA THR A 52 9.92 7.21 9.06
C THR A 52 11.19 7.28 8.23
N ILE A 53 11.70 8.50 8.04
CA ILE A 53 12.95 8.72 7.33
C ILE A 53 14.07 8.71 8.36
N ASN A 54 14.95 7.72 8.24
CA ASN A 54 16.10 7.55 9.12
C ASN A 54 17.24 8.49 8.72
N LYS A 55 17.57 8.54 7.42
CA LYS A 55 18.69 9.33 6.93
C LYS A 55 18.53 9.70 5.46
N ILE A 56 18.98 10.92 5.12
CA ILE A 56 19.22 11.35 3.75
C ILE A 56 20.67 11.73 3.64
N SER A 57 21.40 11.25 2.64
CA SER A 57 22.82 11.54 2.47
C SER A 57 23.24 11.53 1.00
N VAL A 58 24.24 12.34 0.67
CA VAL A 58 24.86 12.34 -0.65
C VAL A 58 25.79 11.13 -0.75
N LEU A 59 25.43 10.17 -1.60
CA LEU A 59 26.22 8.96 -1.85
C LEU A 59 27.37 9.24 -2.83
N SER A 60 27.10 10.02 -3.87
CA SER A 60 28.11 10.47 -4.81
C SER A 60 27.76 11.86 -5.35
N PHE A 61 28.80 12.63 -5.68
CA PHE A 61 28.68 13.96 -6.25
C PHE A 61 29.72 14.18 -7.35
N SER A 62 29.26 14.71 -8.47
CA SER A 62 30.09 15.14 -9.59
C SER A 62 29.54 16.42 -10.23
N ASN A 63 30.26 16.98 -11.19
CA ASN A 63 29.79 18.15 -11.94
C ASN A 63 28.61 17.82 -12.89
N LYS A 64 28.29 16.52 -13.12
CA LYS A 64 27.27 16.08 -14.05
C LYS A 64 26.04 15.53 -13.32
N GLU A 65 26.25 14.84 -12.22
CA GLU A 65 25.18 14.16 -11.47
C GLU A 65 25.53 14.03 -9.99
N SER A 66 24.50 13.89 -9.18
CA SER A 66 24.60 13.52 -7.77
C SER A 66 23.63 12.38 -7.48
N ILE A 67 24.04 11.42 -6.66
CA ILE A 67 23.21 10.33 -6.18
C ILE A 67 22.94 10.58 -4.70
N ILE A 68 21.66 10.68 -4.36
CA ILE A 68 21.20 10.85 -2.97
C ILE A 68 20.67 9.50 -2.49
N ASP A 69 21.19 9.05 -1.35
CA ASP A 69 20.75 7.87 -0.63
C ASP A 69 19.73 8.26 0.43
N THR A 70 18.61 7.55 0.47
CA THR A 70 17.51 7.79 1.40
C THR A 70 17.23 6.51 2.17
N LYS A 71 17.25 6.56 3.50
CA LYS A 71 16.98 5.42 4.37
C LYS A 71 15.65 5.58 5.08
N PHE A 72 14.80 4.57 4.95
CA PHE A 72 13.49 4.52 5.56
C PHE A 72 13.44 3.39 6.59
N ASP A 73 12.83 3.67 7.72
CA ASP A 73 12.42 2.65 8.69
C ASP A 73 10.91 2.43 8.53
N VAL A 74 10.53 1.23 8.13
CA VAL A 74 9.14 0.84 7.88
C VAL A 74 8.70 -0.19 8.91
N SER A 75 7.76 0.19 9.76
CA SER A 75 7.28 -0.64 10.87
C SER A 75 5.88 -1.16 10.61
N ASN A 76 5.67 -2.43 10.93
CA ASN A 76 4.36 -3.05 10.95
C ASN A 76 3.87 -3.17 12.41
N PRO A 77 2.90 -2.34 12.87
CA PRO A 77 2.38 -2.39 14.23
C PRO A 77 1.29 -3.45 14.46
N ASN A 78 1.04 -4.32 13.47
CA ASN A 78 -0.04 -5.30 13.50
C ASN A 78 0.42 -6.67 14.00
N ASP A 79 -0.54 -7.47 14.45
CA ASP A 79 -0.37 -8.89 14.81
C ASP A 79 -0.45 -9.83 13.59
N VAL A 80 -0.37 -9.27 12.39
CA VAL A 80 -0.39 -9.98 11.11
C VAL A 80 0.67 -9.43 10.17
N THR A 81 1.19 -10.30 9.33
CA THR A 81 2.14 -9.90 8.29
C THR A 81 1.48 -9.00 7.26
N VAL A 82 2.19 -7.95 6.85
CA VAL A 82 1.77 -6.98 5.82
C VAL A 82 2.74 -7.05 4.65
N ILE A 83 2.24 -6.92 3.44
CA ILE A 83 3.06 -6.82 2.23
C ILE A 83 3.16 -5.35 1.85
N LEU A 84 4.36 -4.79 1.85
CA LEU A 84 4.65 -3.50 1.28
C LEU A 84 4.89 -3.67 -0.23
N GLU A 85 4.10 -3.00 -1.03
CA GLU A 85 4.19 -3.04 -2.49
C GLU A 85 5.19 -2.03 -3.01
N ALA A 86 5.05 -0.77 -2.60
CA ALA A 86 5.95 0.30 -3.00
C ALA A 86 5.96 1.46 -2.01
N ILE A 87 7.07 2.20 -2.00
CA ILE A 87 7.18 3.55 -1.45
C ILE A 87 7.53 4.46 -2.62
N THR A 88 6.72 5.49 -2.88
CA THR A 88 7.04 6.56 -3.83
C THR A 88 7.24 7.85 -3.07
N TYR A 89 8.21 8.65 -3.47
CA TYR A 89 8.51 9.90 -2.78
C TYR A 89 9.15 10.95 -3.67
N ASP A 90 8.91 12.19 -3.30
CA ASP A 90 9.50 13.39 -3.85
C ASP A 90 10.59 13.88 -2.89
N LEU A 91 11.78 14.13 -3.42
CA LEU A 91 12.90 14.68 -2.69
C LEU A 91 13.02 16.17 -2.97
N TYR A 92 13.09 16.96 -1.91
CA TYR A 92 13.26 18.40 -1.99
C TYR A 92 14.56 18.81 -1.32
N GLU A 93 15.24 19.80 -1.89
CA GLU A 93 16.33 20.54 -1.25
C GLU A 93 15.91 21.99 -1.07
N ASN A 94 15.98 22.48 0.16
CA ASN A 94 15.56 23.84 0.54
C ASN A 94 14.16 24.23 0.00
N GLY A 95 13.22 23.26 -0.01
CA GLY A 95 11.85 23.43 -0.50
C GLY A 95 11.69 23.34 -2.03
N VAL A 96 12.77 23.14 -2.78
CA VAL A 96 12.74 22.95 -4.24
C VAL A 96 12.75 21.46 -4.57
N LEU A 97 11.80 20.99 -5.39
CA LEU A 97 11.77 19.60 -5.87
C LEU A 97 13.01 19.33 -6.72
N VAL A 98 13.78 18.31 -6.34
CA VAL A 98 15.03 17.94 -7.02
C VAL A 98 15.01 16.56 -7.64
N GLY A 99 14.05 15.71 -7.25
CA GLY A 99 13.92 14.38 -7.85
C GLY A 99 12.81 13.55 -7.24
N HIS A 100 12.57 12.41 -7.87
CA HIS A 100 11.59 11.40 -7.45
C HIS A 100 12.31 10.09 -7.13
N GLY A 101 11.89 9.41 -6.08
CA GLY A 101 12.41 8.11 -5.71
C GLY A 101 11.29 7.08 -5.57
N GLN A 102 11.66 5.80 -5.75
CA GLN A 102 10.76 4.68 -5.58
C GLN A 102 11.52 3.49 -4.99
N ILE A 103 10.87 2.78 -4.08
CA ILE A 103 11.30 1.50 -3.52
C ILE A 103 10.17 0.51 -3.80
N GLY A 104 10.49 -0.68 -4.34
CA GLY A 104 9.50 -1.65 -4.79
C GLY A 104 8.81 -1.23 -6.09
N GLU A 105 7.87 -2.03 -6.53
CA GLU A 105 7.09 -1.79 -7.75
C GLU A 105 5.62 -2.06 -7.48
N ARG A 106 4.78 -1.09 -7.80
CA ARG A 106 3.33 -1.28 -7.83
C ARG A 106 2.93 -1.60 -9.26
N LEU A 107 2.55 -2.86 -9.50
CA LEU A 107 2.04 -3.27 -10.82
C LEU A 107 0.54 -2.96 -10.91
N GLU A 108 0.19 -2.06 -11.80
CA GLU A 108 -1.19 -1.88 -12.23
C GLU A 108 -1.52 -2.94 -13.29
N GLY A 109 -2.12 -4.06 -12.86
CA GLY A 109 -2.79 -5.00 -13.76
C GLY A 109 -1.99 -6.19 -14.30
N ALA A 110 -0.81 -6.54 -13.79
CA ALA A 110 -0.06 -7.72 -14.24
C ALA A 110 0.22 -8.71 -13.09
N LEU A 111 0.08 -10.00 -13.38
CA LEU A 111 0.33 -11.12 -12.45
C LEU A 111 1.82 -11.54 -12.39
N GLU A 112 2.75 -10.70 -12.78
CA GLU A 112 4.17 -11.04 -12.76
C GLU A 112 4.84 -10.51 -11.49
N SER A 113 5.80 -11.26 -10.98
CA SER A 113 6.50 -11.11 -9.71
C SER A 113 6.97 -9.68 -9.47
N SER A 114 6.20 -8.91 -8.73
CA SER A 114 6.60 -7.62 -8.21
C SER A 114 7.64 -7.79 -7.10
N ASN A 115 8.60 -6.89 -7.05
CA ASN A 115 9.51 -6.75 -5.92
C ASN A 115 8.73 -6.16 -4.74
N TYR A 116 8.06 -7.01 -3.96
CA TYR A 116 7.38 -6.61 -2.73
C TYR A 116 8.18 -7.02 -1.50
N TYR A 117 7.94 -6.32 -0.40
CA TYR A 117 8.62 -6.57 0.88
C TYR A 117 7.63 -7.12 1.90
N THR A 118 7.99 -8.22 2.55
CA THR A 118 7.22 -8.77 3.65
C THR A 118 7.57 -8.04 4.94
N LEU A 119 6.60 -7.35 5.53
CA LEU A 119 6.72 -6.71 6.83
C LEU A 119 6.19 -7.66 7.90
N VAL A 120 7.09 -8.26 8.66
CA VAL A 120 6.73 -9.17 9.76
C VAL A 120 6.06 -8.37 10.89
N GLU A 121 5.22 -9.04 11.65
CA GLU A 121 4.49 -8.51 12.80
C GLU A 121 5.43 -7.84 13.80
N HIS A 122 5.07 -6.64 14.27
CA HIS A 122 5.82 -5.87 15.28
C HIS A 122 7.31 -5.65 14.95
N TYR A 123 7.66 -5.72 13.68
CA TYR A 123 9.04 -5.54 13.24
C TYR A 123 9.21 -4.28 12.40
N THR A 124 10.42 -3.70 12.47
CA THR A 124 10.81 -2.55 11.65
C THR A 124 11.87 -2.98 10.65
N ASN A 125 11.57 -2.80 9.36
CA ASN A 125 12.47 -3.07 8.26
C ASN A 125 13.15 -1.78 7.82
N GLN A 126 14.46 -1.82 7.63
CA GLN A 126 15.20 -0.72 6.99
C GLN A 126 15.21 -0.92 5.48
N MET A 127 14.90 0.16 4.75
CA MET A 127 14.84 0.17 3.28
C MET A 127 15.64 1.33 2.72
N ASP A 128 16.36 1.06 1.64
CA ASP A 128 17.22 2.05 0.98
C ASP A 128 16.60 2.46 -0.35
N GLY A 129 16.47 3.77 -0.56
CA GLY A 129 16.09 4.37 -1.83
C GLY A 129 17.23 5.21 -2.40
N LYS A 130 17.20 5.43 -3.70
CA LYS A 130 18.20 6.28 -4.39
C LYS A 130 17.51 7.23 -5.35
N VAL A 131 17.96 8.48 -5.33
CA VAL A 131 17.54 9.51 -6.29
C VAL A 131 18.76 10.01 -7.03
N THR A 132 18.74 9.91 -8.35
CA THR A 132 19.81 10.49 -9.19
C THR A 132 19.36 11.84 -9.72
N ILE A 133 20.14 12.87 -9.42
CA ILE A 133 19.90 14.26 -9.83
C ILE A 133 20.92 14.61 -10.91
N GLN A 134 20.41 15.01 -12.10
CA GLN A 134 21.27 15.44 -13.21
C GLN A 134 21.54 16.96 -13.15
N ASN A 135 22.78 17.36 -13.35
CA ASN A 135 23.12 18.78 -13.47
C ASN A 135 22.79 19.30 -14.86
N THR A 136 21.64 19.94 -14.98
CA THR A 136 21.21 20.59 -16.22
C THR A 136 21.68 22.04 -16.33
N GLY A 137 22.38 22.56 -15.30
CA GLY A 137 22.75 23.96 -15.19
C GLY A 137 21.63 24.90 -14.73
N ASN A 138 20.41 24.39 -14.56
CA ASN A 138 19.25 25.21 -14.20
C ASN A 138 19.12 25.48 -12.69
N ASN A 139 19.89 24.75 -11.87
CA ASN A 139 19.84 24.89 -10.40
C ASN A 139 21.25 24.98 -9.80
N PRO A 140 21.98 26.12 -10.02
CA PRO A 140 23.32 26.31 -9.51
C PRO A 140 23.38 26.36 -7.99
N GLU A 141 22.30 26.78 -7.32
CA GLU A 141 22.20 26.84 -5.85
C GLU A 141 22.28 25.45 -5.23
N LEU A 142 21.53 24.48 -5.78
CA LEU A 142 21.58 23.08 -5.37
C LEU A 142 23.01 22.53 -5.49
N TRP A 143 23.68 22.77 -6.64
CA TRP A 143 25.05 22.29 -6.86
C TRP A 143 26.05 22.91 -5.88
N SER A 144 25.87 24.21 -5.57
CA SER A 144 26.67 24.87 -4.55
C SER A 144 26.44 24.29 -3.15
N ALA A 145 25.18 24.00 -2.79
CA ALA A 145 24.81 23.40 -1.51
C ALA A 145 25.39 21.98 -1.37
N LEU A 146 25.27 21.16 -2.41
CA LEU A 146 25.84 19.81 -2.48
C LEU A 146 27.36 19.84 -2.30
N GLN A 147 28.07 20.76 -2.97
CA GLN A 147 29.51 20.90 -2.88
C GLN A 147 29.96 21.31 -1.48
N LYS A 148 29.20 22.16 -0.79
CA LYS A 148 29.52 22.65 0.57
C LYS A 148 28.99 21.71 1.66
N SER A 149 28.24 20.66 1.30
CA SER A 149 27.52 19.79 2.25
C SER A 149 26.58 20.59 3.18
N ASP A 150 26.00 21.67 2.66
CA ASP A 150 25.02 22.54 3.34
C ASP A 150 23.66 22.40 2.67
N THR A 151 23.07 21.20 2.83
CA THR A 151 21.80 20.83 2.23
C THR A 151 20.72 20.68 3.29
N LYS A 152 19.50 21.14 2.96
CA LYS A 152 18.30 21.01 3.79
C LYS A 152 17.28 20.12 3.07
N TRP A 153 17.32 18.86 3.41
CA TRP A 153 16.49 17.85 2.77
C TRP A 153 15.09 17.80 3.37
N SER A 154 14.11 17.62 2.50
CA SER A 154 12.79 17.17 2.92
C SER A 154 12.23 16.16 1.91
N ILE A 155 11.39 15.25 2.42
CA ILE A 155 10.75 14.21 1.63
C ILE A 155 9.25 14.27 1.90
N VAL A 156 8.47 14.13 0.82
CA VAL A 156 7.03 13.89 0.87
C VAL A 156 6.75 12.64 0.06
N GLY A 157 6.03 11.68 0.63
CA GLY A 157 5.84 10.40 -0.04
C GLY A 157 4.58 9.66 0.37
N GLN A 158 4.38 8.52 -0.29
CA GLN A 158 3.29 7.59 -0.03
C GLN A 158 3.79 6.15 -0.06
N ALA A 159 3.40 5.36 0.92
CA ALA A 159 3.64 3.92 0.95
C ALA A 159 2.34 3.17 0.63
N PHE A 160 2.44 2.15 -0.21
CA PHE A 160 1.35 1.27 -0.62
C PHE A 160 1.59 -0.12 -0.06
N TYR A 161 0.60 -0.67 0.61
CA TYR A 161 0.72 -1.96 1.26
C TYR A 161 -0.58 -2.77 1.17
N ASN A 162 -0.47 -4.07 1.38
CA ASN A 162 -1.60 -4.97 1.40
C ASN A 162 -1.53 -5.87 2.63
N THR A 163 -2.66 -6.11 3.25
CA THR A 163 -2.75 -7.09 4.34
C THR A 163 -2.88 -8.48 3.74
N ASN A 164 -1.93 -9.35 4.05
CA ASN A 164 -1.90 -10.71 3.52
C ASN A 164 -2.90 -11.60 4.27
N THR A 165 -4.19 -11.39 4.05
CA THR A 165 -5.20 -12.39 4.36
C THR A 165 -5.56 -13.11 3.06
N VAL A 166 -5.35 -14.41 3.03
CA VAL A 166 -5.44 -15.31 1.86
C VAL A 166 -6.76 -15.20 1.04
N LEU A 167 -7.77 -14.51 1.55
CA LEU A 167 -9.09 -14.38 0.94
C LEU A 167 -9.57 -12.94 0.71
N SER A 168 -8.91 -11.94 1.28
CA SER A 168 -9.31 -10.53 1.09
C SER A 168 -8.19 -9.59 1.51
N GLY A 169 -7.10 -9.59 0.73
CA GLY A 169 -6.08 -8.56 0.90
C GLY A 169 -6.73 -7.19 0.76
N GLN A 170 -6.68 -6.38 1.81
CA GLN A 170 -7.16 -5.00 1.73
C GLN A 170 -5.99 -4.08 1.39
N PRO A 171 -6.01 -3.44 0.22
CA PRO A 171 -5.01 -2.46 -0.12
C PRO A 171 -5.12 -1.25 0.82
N GLY A 172 -3.98 -0.81 1.32
CA GLY A 172 -3.85 0.39 2.13
C GLY A 172 -2.81 1.32 1.54
N SER A 173 -2.92 2.58 1.87
CA SER A 173 -1.86 3.55 1.59
C SER A 173 -1.72 4.53 2.74
N ILE A 174 -0.50 5.00 2.98
CA ILE A 174 -0.21 6.02 3.97
C ILE A 174 0.75 7.07 3.42
N GLY A 175 0.38 8.34 3.58
CA GLY A 175 1.26 9.47 3.30
C GLY A 175 2.23 9.72 4.45
N PHE A 176 3.44 10.15 4.13
CA PHE A 176 4.44 10.56 5.11
C PHE A 176 5.22 11.78 4.62
N ASN A 177 5.76 12.54 5.57
CA ASN A 177 6.65 13.65 5.30
C ASN A 177 7.73 13.76 6.40
N SER A 178 8.88 14.29 6.04
CA SER A 178 9.96 14.57 6.99
C SER A 178 10.87 15.66 6.45
N THR A 179 11.52 16.39 7.36
CA THR A 179 12.54 17.39 7.07
C THR A 179 13.77 17.08 7.91
N GLN A 180 14.96 17.11 7.29
CA GLN A 180 16.27 16.93 7.91
C GLN A 180 17.20 18.08 7.57
#